data_16f69a47352892ddbd7498c951321d6a
#
_entry.id   16f69a47352892ddbd7498c951321d6a
#
_cell.length_a   1.000
_cell.length_b   1.000
_cell.length_c   1.000
_cell.angle_alpha   90.00
_cell.angle_beta   90.00
_cell.angle_gamma   90.00
#
_symmetry.space_group_name_H-M   'P 1'
#
loop_
_entity.id
_entity.type
_entity.pdbx_description
1 polymer ?
#
loop_
_entity_poly.entity_id
_entity_poly.type
_entity_poly.pdbx_seq_one_letter_code
_entity_poly.pdbx_strand_id
1 'polypeptide(L)'
;MKKFLSVIMLSATLISFAQDKAIKYNQVPKTGQQFINKHFGAKQVGSVMLDDDYFSKEYKVYLANGTKVEFDGDGAWKEVDGKRNAIPTGFIPAKISNYVKRSFPNTTITKIERDRKEIEVKLNNEIKIKFEIPSQYSEIFR
;
A
#
# COMPACT_ATOMS: atom_id res chain seq x y z
N MET A 1 45.23 46.07 -2.16
CA MET A 1 43.85 45.72 -1.83
C MET A 1 43.43 44.50 -2.69
N LYS A 2 43.39 43.34 -2.10
CA LYS A 2 42.94 42.15 -2.81
C LYS A 2 41.42 42.04 -2.64
N LYS A 3 40.66 42.18 -3.71
CA LYS A 3 39.22 41.92 -3.72
C LYS A 3 38.99 40.44 -3.88
N PHE A 4 38.56 39.77 -2.81
CA PHE A 4 38.07 38.40 -2.89
C PHE A 4 36.65 38.43 -3.46
N LEU A 5 36.50 37.95 -4.69
CA LEU A 5 35.21 37.71 -5.30
C LEU A 5 34.71 36.32 -4.81
N SER A 6 33.89 36.32 -3.79
CA SER A 6 33.19 35.07 -3.37
C SER A 6 32.13 34.73 -4.41
N VAL A 7 32.43 33.74 -5.25
CA VAL A 7 31.43 33.12 -6.10
C VAL A 7 30.63 32.15 -5.22
N ILE A 8 29.46 32.59 -4.79
CA ILE A 8 28.48 31.71 -4.17
C ILE A 8 27.88 30.88 -5.29
N MET A 9 28.35 29.64 -5.41
CA MET A 9 27.76 28.62 -6.29
C MET A 9 26.46 28.16 -5.65
N LEU A 10 25.33 28.75 -6.06
CA LEU A 10 24.01 28.33 -5.67
C LEU A 10 23.71 26.99 -6.39
N SER A 11 24.03 25.87 -5.74
CA SER A 11 23.65 24.55 -6.20
C SER A 11 22.13 24.42 -6.02
N ALA A 12 21.39 24.66 -7.09
CA ALA A 12 19.97 24.31 -7.16
C ALA A 12 19.87 22.78 -7.15
N THR A 13 19.67 22.20 -5.98
CA THR A 13 19.24 20.83 -5.84
C THR A 13 17.82 20.74 -6.40
N LEU A 14 17.69 20.22 -7.61
CA LEU A 14 16.40 19.81 -8.17
C LEU A 14 15.90 18.64 -7.33
N ILE A 15 15.11 18.94 -6.31
CA ILE A 15 14.35 17.92 -5.60
C ILE A 15 13.25 17.50 -6.57
N SER A 16 13.47 16.41 -7.28
CA SER A 16 12.45 15.76 -8.07
C SER A 16 11.46 15.11 -7.11
N PHE A 17 10.37 15.79 -6.82
CA PHE A 17 9.23 15.16 -6.17
C PHE A 17 8.60 14.22 -7.20
N ALA A 18 8.62 12.90 -6.92
CA ALA A 18 7.75 11.95 -7.61
C ALA A 18 6.32 12.42 -7.38
N GLN A 19 5.63 12.87 -8.43
CA GLN A 19 4.25 13.32 -8.34
C GLN A 19 3.32 12.17 -8.69
N ASP A 20 2.42 11.82 -7.77
CA ASP A 20 1.31 10.92 -8.06
C ASP A 20 0.50 11.47 -9.24
N LYS A 21 0.33 10.65 -10.27
CA LYS A 21 -0.42 10.99 -11.48
C LYS A 21 -1.79 10.33 -11.44
N ALA A 22 -2.86 11.10 -11.63
CA ALA A 22 -4.20 10.54 -11.78
C ALA A 22 -4.30 9.72 -13.08
N ILE A 23 -4.80 8.51 -12.98
CA ILE A 23 -5.00 7.58 -14.10
C ILE A 23 -6.39 6.96 -14.07
N LYS A 24 -6.79 6.30 -15.15
CA LYS A 24 -8.04 5.54 -15.22
C LYS A 24 -7.89 4.18 -14.54
N TYR A 25 -8.97 3.65 -13.96
CA TYR A 25 -8.96 2.34 -13.32
C TYR A 25 -8.53 1.20 -14.25
N ASN A 26 -8.88 1.25 -15.53
CA ASN A 26 -8.47 0.24 -16.51
C ASN A 26 -6.96 0.24 -16.83
N GLN A 27 -6.21 1.21 -16.33
CA GLN A 27 -4.75 1.26 -16.42
C GLN A 27 -4.04 0.56 -15.25
N VAL A 28 -4.78 0.20 -14.20
CA VAL A 28 -4.27 -0.69 -13.14
C VAL A 28 -4.03 -2.08 -13.76
N PRO A 29 -2.93 -2.78 -13.41
CA PRO A 29 -2.72 -4.14 -13.89
C PRO A 29 -3.92 -5.05 -13.61
N LYS A 30 -4.20 -5.98 -14.51
CA LYS A 30 -5.39 -6.85 -14.40
C LYS A 30 -5.49 -7.61 -13.08
N THR A 31 -4.35 -8.04 -12.53
CA THR A 31 -4.29 -8.68 -11.21
C THR A 31 -4.86 -7.78 -10.12
N GLY A 32 -4.48 -6.50 -10.11
CA GLY A 32 -5.02 -5.52 -9.18
C GLY A 32 -6.51 -5.24 -9.40
N GLN A 33 -6.94 -5.14 -10.67
CA GLN A 33 -8.37 -4.98 -10.99
C GLN A 33 -9.19 -6.20 -10.49
N GLN A 34 -8.69 -7.43 -10.68
CA GLN A 34 -9.34 -8.65 -10.19
C GLN A 34 -9.43 -8.67 -8.66
N PHE A 35 -8.38 -8.20 -7.98
CA PHE A 35 -8.39 -8.07 -6.52
C PHE A 35 -9.49 -7.11 -6.04
N ILE A 36 -9.57 -5.92 -6.63
CA ILE A 36 -10.63 -4.95 -6.30
C ILE A 36 -12.01 -5.53 -6.59
N ASN A 37 -12.21 -6.14 -7.75
CA ASN A 37 -13.49 -6.71 -8.14
C ASN A 37 -13.96 -7.81 -7.16
N LYS A 38 -13.03 -8.66 -6.74
CA LYS A 38 -13.32 -9.80 -5.86
C LYS A 38 -13.63 -9.36 -4.42
N HIS A 39 -12.91 -8.38 -3.89
CA HIS A 39 -12.96 -8.04 -2.46
C HIS A 39 -13.76 -6.78 -2.14
N PHE A 40 -13.92 -5.86 -3.11
CA PHE A 40 -14.59 -4.58 -2.89
C PHE A 40 -15.69 -4.26 -3.91
N GLY A 41 -15.55 -4.75 -5.14
CA GLY A 41 -16.41 -4.40 -6.26
C GLY A 41 -15.91 -3.18 -7.05
N ALA A 42 -15.89 -3.29 -8.38
CA ALA A 42 -15.40 -2.23 -9.26
C ALA A 42 -16.16 -0.90 -9.13
N LYS A 43 -17.46 -0.95 -8.78
CA LYS A 43 -18.30 0.23 -8.57
C LYS A 43 -17.87 1.10 -7.39
N GLN A 44 -17.06 0.56 -6.48
CA GLN A 44 -16.55 1.28 -5.32
C GLN A 44 -15.32 2.14 -5.64
N VAL A 45 -14.72 2.00 -6.81
CA VAL A 45 -13.55 2.77 -7.20
C VAL A 45 -13.92 4.24 -7.40
N GLY A 46 -13.31 5.12 -6.61
CA GLY A 46 -13.47 6.57 -6.72
C GLY A 46 -12.40 7.20 -7.60
N SER A 47 -11.14 6.98 -7.28
CA SER A 47 -10.00 7.50 -8.03
C SER A 47 -8.82 6.56 -7.99
N VAL A 48 -7.90 6.73 -8.94
CA VAL A 48 -6.65 5.96 -9.02
C VAL A 48 -5.49 6.91 -9.28
N MET A 49 -4.43 6.72 -8.52
CA MET A 49 -3.18 7.46 -8.67
C MET A 49 -2.06 6.48 -9.01
N LEU A 50 -1.19 6.88 -9.90
CA LEU A 50 0.03 6.17 -10.26
C LEU A 50 1.22 6.96 -9.70
N ASP A 51 1.98 6.29 -8.84
CA ASP A 51 3.31 6.72 -8.43
C ASP A 51 4.33 5.95 -9.28
N ASP A 52 4.98 6.65 -10.20
CA ASP A 52 5.91 6.07 -11.17
C ASP A 52 7.24 6.81 -11.03
N ASP A 53 8.06 6.33 -10.11
CA ASP A 53 9.41 6.83 -9.97
C ASP A 53 10.42 5.95 -10.73
N TYR A 54 11.69 6.37 -10.73
CA TYR A 54 12.74 5.67 -11.48
C TYR A 54 12.96 4.21 -11.01
N PHE A 55 12.62 3.87 -9.76
CA PHE A 55 12.93 2.58 -9.15
C PHE A 55 11.70 1.70 -8.93
N SER A 56 10.52 2.29 -8.86
CA SER A 56 9.30 1.56 -8.52
C SER A 56 8.07 2.17 -9.18
N LYS A 57 7.09 1.33 -9.39
CA LYS A 57 5.76 1.72 -9.87
C LYS A 57 4.73 1.20 -8.88
N GLU A 58 3.88 2.10 -8.38
CA GLU A 58 2.83 1.80 -7.43
C GLU A 58 1.50 2.38 -7.88
N TYR A 59 0.43 1.59 -7.75
CA TYR A 59 -0.92 2.01 -8.05
C TYR A 59 -1.71 2.17 -6.76
N LYS A 60 -2.28 3.34 -6.53
CA LYS A 60 -3.09 3.67 -5.36
C LYS A 60 -4.55 3.81 -5.77
N VAL A 61 -5.39 2.89 -5.35
CA VAL A 61 -6.84 2.89 -5.63
C VAL A 61 -7.57 3.38 -4.40
N TYR A 62 -8.32 4.46 -4.56
CA TYR A 62 -9.15 5.04 -3.51
C TYR A 62 -10.61 4.65 -3.73
N LEU A 63 -11.22 4.04 -2.74
CA LEU A 63 -12.60 3.58 -2.79
C LEU A 63 -13.56 4.63 -2.20
N ALA A 64 -14.83 4.51 -2.55
CA ALA A 64 -15.88 5.46 -2.12
C ALA A 64 -16.03 5.57 -0.59
N ASN A 65 -15.73 4.50 0.16
CA ASN A 65 -15.78 4.48 1.62
C ASN A 65 -14.49 5.02 2.30
N GLY A 66 -13.54 5.55 1.52
CA GLY A 66 -12.26 6.05 2.01
C GLY A 66 -11.14 5.01 2.14
N THR A 67 -11.42 3.74 1.86
CA THR A 67 -10.38 2.69 1.84
C THR A 67 -9.39 2.97 0.71
N LYS A 68 -8.10 2.82 1.02
CA LYS A 68 -7.02 2.89 0.04
C LYS A 68 -6.43 1.49 -0.16
N VAL A 69 -6.24 1.10 -1.41
CA VAL A 69 -5.55 -0.14 -1.77
C VAL A 69 -4.35 0.20 -2.63
N GLU A 70 -3.18 -0.25 -2.23
CA GLU A 70 -1.93 -0.08 -2.99
C GLU A 70 -1.50 -1.39 -3.61
N PHE A 71 -1.06 -1.29 -4.88
CA PHE A 71 -0.52 -2.40 -5.65
C PHE A 71 0.88 -2.05 -6.14
N ASP A 72 1.74 -3.06 -6.27
CA ASP A 72 3.01 -2.91 -6.96
C ASP A 72 2.83 -2.84 -8.50
N GLY A 73 3.94 -2.72 -9.22
CA GLY A 73 3.94 -2.62 -10.67
C GLY A 73 3.30 -3.81 -11.39
N ASP A 74 3.25 -4.97 -10.78
CA ASP A 74 2.65 -6.20 -11.33
C ASP A 74 1.18 -6.37 -10.93
N GLY A 75 0.67 -5.49 -10.07
CA GLY A 75 -0.70 -5.53 -9.56
C GLY A 75 -0.90 -6.43 -8.35
N ALA A 76 0.18 -6.86 -7.69
CA ALA A 76 0.08 -7.53 -6.40
C ALA A 76 -0.20 -6.49 -5.30
N TRP A 77 -1.13 -6.79 -4.39
CA TRP A 77 -1.45 -5.85 -3.32
C TRP A 77 -0.28 -5.69 -2.33
N LYS A 78 -0.05 -4.47 -1.90
CA LYS A 78 0.97 -4.09 -0.90
C LYS A 78 0.33 -3.62 0.39
N GLU A 79 -0.72 -2.84 0.29
CA GLU A 79 -1.43 -2.26 1.42
C GLU A 79 -2.93 -2.23 1.16
N VAL A 80 -3.70 -2.53 2.18
CA VAL A 80 -5.15 -2.25 2.25
C VAL A 80 -5.40 -1.48 3.53
N ASP A 81 -5.80 -0.22 3.41
CA ASP A 81 -6.02 0.68 4.53
C ASP A 81 -7.47 1.16 4.56
N GLY A 82 -8.28 0.56 5.43
CA GLY A 82 -9.68 0.93 5.66
C GLY A 82 -9.86 2.16 6.53
N LYS A 83 -8.78 2.79 6.96
CA LYS A 83 -8.79 3.89 7.93
C LYS A 83 -9.40 3.42 9.26
N ARG A 84 -10.65 3.77 9.53
CA ARG A 84 -11.38 3.32 10.72
C ARG A 84 -12.31 2.15 10.44
N ASN A 85 -12.50 1.79 9.17
CA ASN A 85 -13.39 0.72 8.76
C ASN A 85 -12.67 -0.62 8.74
N ALA A 86 -13.40 -1.68 9.11
CA ALA A 86 -12.92 -3.04 8.91
C ALA A 86 -12.69 -3.30 7.41
N ILE A 87 -11.60 -4.00 7.08
CA ILE A 87 -11.31 -4.44 5.73
C ILE A 87 -11.80 -5.88 5.51
N PRO A 88 -12.08 -6.29 4.26
CA PRO A 88 -12.36 -7.68 3.95
C PRO A 88 -11.20 -8.58 4.39
N THR A 89 -11.49 -9.77 4.88
CA THR A 89 -10.48 -10.72 5.38
C THR A 89 -10.20 -11.87 4.43
N GLY A 90 -10.95 -11.99 3.35
CA GLY A 90 -10.87 -13.13 2.40
C GLY A 90 -9.52 -13.29 1.70
N PHE A 91 -8.72 -12.24 1.59
CA PHE A 91 -7.38 -12.28 1.03
C PHE A 91 -6.27 -12.38 2.09
N ILE A 92 -6.61 -12.23 3.37
CA ILE A 92 -5.66 -12.31 4.47
C ILE A 92 -5.38 -13.80 4.76
N PRO A 93 -4.11 -14.22 4.91
CA PRO A 93 -3.80 -15.59 5.28
C PRO A 93 -4.58 -16.02 6.53
N ALA A 94 -5.24 -17.18 6.45
CA ALA A 94 -6.11 -17.69 7.53
C ALA A 94 -5.38 -17.78 8.88
N LYS A 95 -4.08 -18.08 8.87
CA LYS A 95 -3.24 -18.12 10.07
C LYS A 95 -3.23 -16.78 10.80
N ILE A 96 -3.15 -15.67 10.06
CA ILE A 96 -3.18 -14.31 10.62
C ILE A 96 -4.58 -13.99 11.16
N SER A 97 -5.62 -14.18 10.35
CA SER A 97 -7.01 -13.92 10.75
C SER A 97 -7.39 -14.71 12.00
N ASN A 98 -7.03 -15.99 12.06
CA ASN A 98 -7.31 -16.86 13.20
C ASN A 98 -6.53 -16.44 14.45
N TYR A 99 -5.27 -16.01 14.29
CA TYR A 99 -4.49 -15.48 15.41
C TYR A 99 -5.16 -14.24 16.01
N VAL A 100 -5.56 -13.29 15.17
CA VAL A 100 -6.24 -12.06 15.61
C VAL A 100 -7.54 -12.40 16.34
N LYS A 101 -8.38 -13.29 15.81
CA LYS A 101 -9.65 -13.70 16.44
C LYS A 101 -9.45 -14.31 17.82
N ARG A 102 -8.40 -15.10 18.01
CA ARG A 102 -8.12 -15.78 19.28
C ARG A 102 -7.45 -14.87 20.29
N SER A 103 -6.49 -14.06 19.86
CA SER A 103 -5.66 -13.25 20.74
C SER A 103 -6.24 -11.87 21.03
N PHE A 104 -7.07 -11.36 20.13
CA PHE A 104 -7.71 -10.03 20.23
C PHE A 104 -9.21 -10.15 19.90
N PRO A 105 -9.99 -10.85 20.74
CA PRO A 105 -11.42 -10.99 20.52
C PRO A 105 -12.09 -9.61 20.52
N ASN A 106 -13.19 -9.47 19.78
CA ASN A 106 -13.95 -8.23 19.64
C ASN A 106 -13.18 -7.09 18.94
N THR A 107 -12.13 -7.39 18.20
CA THR A 107 -11.44 -6.44 17.33
C THR A 107 -11.66 -6.76 15.85
N THR A 108 -11.42 -5.76 14.99
CA THR A 108 -11.43 -5.91 13.54
C THR A 108 -10.11 -5.41 12.96
N ILE A 109 -9.68 -6.01 11.85
CA ILE A 109 -8.52 -5.55 11.10
C ILE A 109 -8.96 -4.35 10.26
N THR A 110 -8.29 -3.22 10.43
CA THR A 110 -8.56 -1.98 9.69
C THR A 110 -7.49 -1.69 8.65
N LYS A 111 -6.30 -2.25 8.80
CA LYS A 111 -5.20 -2.09 7.84
C LYS A 111 -4.37 -3.36 7.80
N ILE A 112 -3.87 -3.68 6.62
CA ILE A 112 -2.84 -4.68 6.40
C ILE A 112 -1.82 -4.14 5.40
N GLU A 113 -0.57 -4.40 5.68
CA GLU A 113 0.56 -4.03 4.83
C GLU A 113 1.52 -5.21 4.76
N ARG A 114 2.09 -5.46 3.58
CA ARG A 114 3.09 -6.52 3.41
C ARG A 114 4.29 -6.04 2.62
N ASP A 115 5.43 -6.55 2.99
CA ASP A 115 6.65 -6.51 2.21
C ASP A 115 7.19 -7.93 1.99
N ARG A 116 8.45 -8.05 1.60
CA ARG A 116 9.08 -9.36 1.35
C ARG A 116 9.38 -10.17 2.63
N LYS A 117 9.37 -9.54 3.77
CA LYS A 117 9.84 -10.12 5.05
C LYS A 117 8.73 -10.25 6.08
N GLU A 118 7.78 -9.34 6.06
CA GLU A 118 6.76 -9.26 7.10
C GLU A 118 5.39 -8.83 6.56
N ILE A 119 4.36 -9.20 7.32
CA ILE A 119 3.02 -8.66 7.19
C ILE A 119 2.70 -7.94 8.50
N GLU A 120 2.32 -6.67 8.42
CA GLU A 120 1.80 -5.91 9.56
C GLU A 120 0.28 -5.75 9.42
N VAL A 121 -0.46 -6.06 10.49
CA VAL A 121 -1.89 -5.74 10.60
C VAL A 121 -2.12 -4.73 11.70
N LYS A 122 -3.07 -3.83 11.46
CA LYS A 122 -3.53 -2.86 12.44
C LYS A 122 -4.99 -3.15 12.78
N LEU A 123 -5.30 -3.11 14.07
CA LEU A 123 -6.65 -3.34 14.59
C LEU A 123 -7.38 -2.01 14.85
N ASN A 124 -8.69 -2.08 15.01
CA ASN A 124 -9.53 -0.89 15.30
C ASN A 124 -9.24 -0.23 16.66
N ASN A 125 -8.52 -0.90 17.55
CA ASN A 125 -8.02 -0.35 18.81
C ASN A 125 -6.56 0.17 18.71
N GLU A 126 -6.06 0.42 17.50
CA GLU A 126 -4.72 0.94 17.20
C GLU A 126 -3.56 -0.04 17.46
N ILE A 127 -3.81 -1.25 17.95
CA ILE A 127 -2.78 -2.28 18.10
C ILE A 127 -2.26 -2.71 16.71
N LYS A 128 -0.94 -2.77 16.59
CA LYS A 128 -0.24 -3.27 15.41
C LYS A 128 0.46 -4.60 15.73
N ILE A 129 0.33 -5.55 14.84
CA ILE A 129 0.91 -6.90 14.98
C ILE A 129 1.71 -7.21 13.72
N LYS A 130 2.96 -7.62 13.92
CA LYS A 130 3.86 -8.02 12.84
C LYS A 130 4.01 -9.52 12.80
N PHE A 131 3.94 -10.06 11.59
CA PHE A 131 4.15 -11.48 11.29
C PHE A 131 5.32 -11.60 10.34
N GLU A 132 6.37 -12.30 10.74
CA GLU A 132 7.50 -12.58 9.86
C GLU A 132 7.12 -13.61 8.79
N ILE A 133 7.52 -13.35 7.56
CA ILE A 133 7.41 -14.28 6.44
C ILE A 133 8.75 -15.03 6.36
N PRO A 134 8.78 -16.33 6.66
CA PRO A 134 10.00 -17.11 6.47
C PRO A 134 10.50 -17.01 5.02
N SER A 135 11.80 -16.85 4.82
CA SER A 135 12.41 -16.59 3.50
C SER A 135 12.04 -17.65 2.44
N GLN A 136 11.80 -18.88 2.86
CA GLN A 136 11.36 -19.98 1.99
C GLN A 136 9.93 -19.79 1.40
N TYR A 137 9.13 -18.89 1.97
CA TYR A 137 7.75 -18.61 1.53
C TYR A 137 7.60 -17.21 0.90
N SER A 138 8.66 -16.43 0.81
CA SER A 138 8.60 -15.07 0.24
C SER A 138 8.15 -15.03 -1.22
N GLU A 139 8.29 -16.15 -1.94
CA GLU A 139 7.86 -16.30 -3.34
C GLU A 139 6.35 -16.54 -3.49
N ILE A 140 5.69 -17.08 -2.46
CA ILE A 140 4.25 -17.40 -2.49
C ILE A 140 3.40 -16.13 -2.36
N PHE A 141 3.98 -15.05 -1.86
CA PHE A 141 3.32 -13.77 -1.62
C PHE A 141 3.67 -12.70 -2.67
N ARG A 142 4.24 -13.12 -3.80
CA ARG A 142 4.45 -12.25 -4.98
C ARG A 142 3.22 -12.17 -5.84
#